data_7f6e9455929f31f475cec5b242bbda3f
#
_entry.id   7f6e9455929f31f475cec5b242bbda3f
#
_cell.length_a   1.000
_cell.length_b   1.000
_cell.length_c   1.000
_cell.angle_alpha   90.00
_cell.angle_beta   90.00
_cell.angle_gamma   90.00
#
_symmetry.space_group_name_H-M   'P 1'
#
loop_
_entity.id
_entity.type
_entity.pdbx_description
1 polymer ?
#
loop_
_entity_poly.entity_id
_entity_poly.type
_entity_poly.pdbx_seq_one_letter_code
_entity_poly.pdbx_strand_id
1 'polypeptide(L)'
;DRSPSRGLGDVYKRQGHIADMLLRRLPADGIPYWDFDAPIEEQTYRDASAAAIMASAFIELSRYIPGTEAKESYLAMAEKQLRTLASKEYLAEPGTNECFILKHSVGALPDKSEVDVPLTYADYYFLEALLRYKNLQK
;
A
#
# COMPACT_ATOMS: atom_id res chain seq x y z
N ASP A 1 -0.66 11.10 36.60
CA ASP A 1 -1.90 10.99 35.83
C ASP A 1 -1.57 10.79 34.33
N ARG A 2 -1.39 9.53 33.92
CA ARG A 2 -1.13 9.18 32.53
C ARG A 2 -2.47 8.94 31.84
N SER A 3 -3.06 9.99 31.31
CA SER A 3 -4.29 9.88 30.53
C SER A 3 -4.06 8.97 29.30
N PRO A 4 -4.80 7.85 29.13
CA PRO A 4 -4.70 6.96 27.98
C PRO A 4 -4.93 7.66 26.63
N SER A 5 -5.64 8.77 26.62
CA SER A 5 -5.95 9.55 25.41
C SER A 5 -4.75 10.25 24.78
N ARG A 6 -3.69 10.56 25.56
CA ARG A 6 -2.47 11.18 25.01
C ARG A 6 -1.66 10.23 24.16
N GLY A 7 -1.60 8.94 24.52
CA GLY A 7 -0.88 7.93 23.76
C GLY A 7 -1.48 7.68 22.37
N LEU A 8 -2.80 7.65 22.24
CA LEU A 8 -3.48 7.45 20.95
C LEU A 8 -3.27 8.64 20.00
N GLY A 9 -3.37 9.88 20.51
CA GLY A 9 -3.11 11.08 19.69
C GLY A 9 -1.67 11.12 19.14
N ASP A 10 -0.69 10.69 19.89
CA ASP A 10 0.72 10.63 19.46
C ASP A 10 0.94 9.51 18.42
N VAL A 11 0.23 8.39 18.53
CA VAL A 11 0.26 7.30 17.53
C VAL A 11 -0.26 7.80 16.19
N TYR A 12 -1.43 8.42 16.14
CA TYR A 12 -1.99 8.94 14.89
C TYR A 12 -1.14 10.05 14.26
N LYS A 13 -0.53 10.93 15.07
CA LYS A 13 0.45 11.90 14.57
C LYS A 13 1.64 11.24 13.88
N ARG A 14 2.19 10.20 14.49
CA ARG A 14 3.32 9.46 13.93
C ARG A 14 2.93 8.75 12.63
N GLN A 15 1.76 8.12 12.61
CA GLN A 15 1.22 7.48 11.40
C GLN A 15 0.98 8.49 10.28
N GLY A 16 0.47 9.69 10.59
CA GLY A 16 0.35 10.78 9.62
C GLY A 16 1.70 11.19 9.02
N HIS A 17 2.74 11.37 9.84
CA HIS A 17 4.08 11.69 9.33
C HIS A 17 4.65 10.60 8.41
N ILE A 18 4.40 9.32 8.72
CA ILE A 18 4.79 8.20 7.85
C ILE A 18 4.01 8.25 6.54
N ALA A 19 2.70 8.44 6.60
CA ALA A 19 1.84 8.55 5.42
C ALA A 19 2.27 9.71 4.50
N ASP A 20 2.57 10.87 5.07
CA ASP A 20 3.05 12.03 4.32
C ASP A 20 4.42 11.78 3.67
N MET A 21 5.31 11.06 4.36
CA MET A 21 6.59 10.65 3.80
C MET A 21 6.39 9.69 2.62
N LEU A 22 5.50 8.71 2.77
CA LEU A 22 5.16 7.76 1.69
C LEU A 22 4.59 8.48 0.47
N LEU A 23 3.63 9.41 0.66
CA LEU A 23 3.06 10.20 -0.45
C LEU A 23 4.13 10.95 -1.25
N ARG A 24 5.17 11.46 -0.58
CA ARG A 24 6.26 12.19 -1.26
C ARG A 24 7.24 11.28 -2.00
N ARG A 25 7.36 10.02 -1.59
CA ARG A 25 8.35 9.07 -2.13
C ARG A 25 7.78 8.06 -3.12
N LEU A 26 6.46 7.88 -3.12
CA LEU A 26 5.81 6.95 -4.05
C LEU A 26 5.94 7.41 -5.50
N PRO A 27 6.19 6.49 -6.44
CA PRO A 27 6.11 6.76 -7.87
C PRO A 27 4.72 7.23 -8.30
N ALA A 28 4.62 7.82 -9.48
CA ALA A 28 3.38 8.40 -10.00
C ALA A 28 2.20 7.42 -10.11
N ASP A 29 2.49 6.13 -10.30
CA ASP A 29 1.49 5.05 -10.37
C ASP A 29 1.08 4.49 -8.99
N GLY A 30 1.77 4.91 -7.92
CA GLY A 30 1.51 4.51 -6.54
C GLY A 30 2.12 3.17 -6.13
N ILE A 31 2.80 2.46 -7.02
CA ILE A 31 3.46 1.19 -6.67
C ILE A 31 4.91 1.48 -6.28
N PRO A 32 5.35 1.17 -5.04
CA PRO A 32 6.73 1.42 -4.63
C PRO A 32 7.72 0.49 -5.32
N TYR A 33 8.96 0.90 -5.34
CA TYR A 33 10.06 -0.02 -5.57
C TYR A 33 10.29 -0.87 -4.31
N TRP A 34 11.00 -1.97 -4.46
CA TRP A 34 11.30 -2.90 -3.36
C TRP A 34 12.01 -2.23 -2.16
N ASP A 35 12.71 -1.16 -2.41
CA ASP A 35 13.32 -0.28 -1.42
C ASP A 35 13.21 1.17 -1.90
N PHE A 36 12.86 2.09 -1.03
CA PHE A 36 12.73 3.51 -1.36
C PHE A 36 14.06 4.18 -1.73
N ASP A 37 15.19 3.64 -1.28
CA ASP A 37 16.53 4.16 -1.55
C ASP A 37 17.26 3.34 -2.65
N ALA A 38 16.60 2.36 -3.25
CA ALA A 38 17.15 1.63 -4.38
C ALA A 38 17.45 2.55 -5.56
N PRO A 39 18.58 2.36 -6.26
CA PRO A 39 18.80 3.01 -7.54
C PRO A 39 17.69 2.65 -8.53
N ILE A 40 17.09 3.67 -9.14
CA ILE A 40 16.02 3.46 -10.12
C ILE A 40 16.68 3.19 -11.47
N GLU A 41 16.66 1.93 -11.87
CA GLU A 41 17.12 1.43 -13.15
C GLU A 41 15.97 0.72 -13.87
N GLU A 42 16.13 0.38 -15.15
CA GLU A 42 15.09 -0.27 -15.96
C GLU A 42 14.61 -1.60 -15.35
N GLN A 43 15.46 -2.28 -14.59
CA GLN A 43 15.16 -3.60 -13.97
C GLN A 43 14.92 -3.51 -12.45
N THR A 44 14.69 -2.32 -11.89
CA THR A 44 14.43 -2.19 -10.46
C THR A 44 13.04 -2.75 -10.14
N TYR A 45 12.99 -3.77 -9.29
CA TYR A 45 11.75 -4.45 -8.94
C TYR A 45 10.76 -3.55 -8.24
N ARG A 46 9.49 -3.74 -8.59
CA ARG A 46 8.33 -3.10 -7.95
C ARG A 46 7.74 -4.05 -6.92
N ASP A 47 7.12 -3.50 -5.88
CA ASP A 47 6.51 -4.32 -4.83
C ASP A 47 5.00 -4.07 -4.72
N ALA A 48 4.23 -4.96 -5.34
CA ALA A 48 2.77 -4.93 -5.28
C ALA A 48 2.25 -5.18 -3.86
N SER A 49 2.96 -5.96 -3.05
CA SER A 49 2.56 -6.25 -1.67
C SER A 49 2.60 -5.00 -0.80
N ALA A 50 3.66 -4.20 -0.90
CA ALA A 50 3.77 -2.93 -0.19
C ALA A 50 2.68 -1.94 -0.64
N ALA A 51 2.37 -1.87 -1.94
CA ALA A 51 1.28 -1.04 -2.44
C ALA A 51 -0.08 -1.45 -1.85
N ALA A 52 -0.38 -2.74 -1.78
CA ALA A 52 -1.62 -3.26 -1.21
C ALA A 52 -1.75 -2.91 0.29
N ILE A 53 -0.67 -3.08 1.06
CA ILE A 53 -0.61 -2.72 2.47
C ILE A 53 -0.83 -1.22 2.66
N MET A 54 -0.13 -0.39 1.85
CA MET A 54 -0.26 1.06 1.92
C MET A 54 -1.68 1.53 1.57
N ALA A 55 -2.30 0.97 0.53
CA ALA A 55 -3.67 1.30 0.15
C ALA A 55 -4.65 1.02 1.30
N SER A 56 -4.55 -0.15 1.93
CA SER A 56 -5.36 -0.49 3.10
C SER A 56 -5.13 0.47 4.27
N ALA A 57 -3.85 0.79 4.55
CA ALA A 57 -3.47 1.69 5.63
C ALA A 57 -3.92 3.15 5.39
N PHE A 58 -3.79 3.68 4.18
CA PHE A 58 -4.25 5.03 3.84
C PHE A 58 -5.77 5.18 4.04
N ILE A 59 -6.55 4.18 3.61
CA ILE A 59 -8.01 4.19 3.81
C ILE A 59 -8.34 4.16 5.31
N GLU A 60 -7.68 3.31 6.08
CA GLU A 60 -7.88 3.25 7.53
C GLU A 60 -7.53 4.58 8.20
N LEU A 61 -6.32 5.10 7.93
CA LEU A 61 -5.82 6.33 8.54
C LEU A 61 -6.69 7.54 8.21
N SER A 62 -7.28 7.59 7.01
CA SER A 62 -8.17 8.69 6.60
C SER A 62 -9.37 8.90 7.53
N ARG A 63 -9.74 7.89 8.32
CA ARG A 63 -10.84 7.96 9.28
C ARG A 63 -10.46 8.67 10.59
N TYR A 64 -9.17 8.74 10.89
CA TYR A 64 -8.66 9.22 12.17
C TYR A 64 -7.90 10.54 12.07
N ILE A 65 -7.44 10.89 10.87
CA ILE A 65 -6.70 12.14 10.65
C ILE A 65 -7.65 13.33 10.64
N PRO A 66 -7.40 14.36 11.46
CA PRO A 66 -8.11 15.62 11.37
C PRO A 66 -7.64 16.39 10.12
N GLY A 67 -8.57 16.96 9.39
CA GLY A 67 -8.28 17.79 8.22
C GLY A 67 -8.66 17.12 6.90
N THR A 68 -9.37 17.88 6.08
CA THR A 68 -9.96 17.39 4.82
C THR A 68 -8.88 17.11 3.77
N GLU A 69 -7.90 17.99 3.65
CA GLU A 69 -6.84 17.89 2.62
C GLU A 69 -5.98 16.64 2.77
N ALA A 70 -5.52 16.33 3.99
CA ALA A 70 -4.74 15.12 4.26
C ALA A 70 -5.56 13.85 3.98
N LYS A 71 -6.82 13.85 4.42
CA LYS A 71 -7.76 12.76 4.18
C LYS A 71 -7.97 12.50 2.68
N GLU A 72 -8.22 13.55 1.91
CA GLU A 72 -8.40 13.47 0.46
C GLU A 72 -7.14 12.96 -0.23
N SER A 73 -5.96 13.42 0.17
CA SER A 73 -4.68 12.97 -0.37
C SER A 73 -4.44 11.47 -0.13
N TYR A 74 -4.72 10.99 1.08
CA TYR A 74 -4.59 9.57 1.40
C TYR A 74 -5.57 8.70 0.61
N LEU A 75 -6.83 9.12 0.51
CA LEU A 75 -7.84 8.40 -0.27
C LEU A 75 -7.54 8.40 -1.76
N ALA A 76 -7.06 9.52 -2.31
CA ALA A 76 -6.67 9.62 -3.71
C ALA A 76 -5.49 8.68 -4.03
N MET A 77 -4.49 8.60 -3.13
CA MET A 77 -3.37 7.67 -3.32
C MET A 77 -3.82 6.21 -3.21
N ALA A 78 -4.65 5.88 -2.22
CA ALA A 78 -5.20 4.53 -2.08
C ALA A 78 -6.01 4.11 -3.31
N GLU A 79 -6.86 4.98 -3.84
CA GLU A 79 -7.60 4.71 -5.07
C GLU A 79 -6.68 4.47 -6.26
N LYS A 80 -5.64 5.31 -6.41
CA LYS A 80 -4.63 5.15 -7.46
C LYS A 80 -3.95 3.78 -7.34
N GLN A 81 -3.48 3.41 -6.15
CA GLN A 81 -2.85 2.12 -5.90
C GLN A 81 -3.78 0.95 -6.25
N LEU A 82 -5.03 1.00 -5.81
CA LEU A 82 -6.02 -0.04 -6.11
C LEU A 82 -6.29 -0.15 -7.62
N ARG A 83 -6.37 0.96 -8.34
CA ARG A 83 -6.55 0.96 -9.80
C ARG A 83 -5.35 0.37 -10.53
N THR A 84 -4.12 0.71 -10.09
CA THR A 84 -2.89 0.16 -10.67
C THR A 84 -2.77 -1.33 -10.38
N LEU A 85 -3.03 -1.76 -9.13
CA LEU A 85 -3.01 -3.19 -8.76
C LEU A 85 -4.09 -4.00 -9.50
N ALA A 86 -5.21 -3.40 -9.86
CA ALA A 86 -6.27 -4.02 -10.66
C ALA A 86 -5.97 -4.02 -12.17
N SER A 87 -4.85 -3.49 -12.61
CA SER A 87 -4.45 -3.50 -14.02
C SER A 87 -3.93 -4.88 -14.44
N LYS A 88 -3.85 -5.13 -15.75
CA LYS A 88 -3.30 -6.37 -16.32
C LYS A 88 -1.82 -6.62 -15.96
N GLU A 89 -1.11 -5.58 -15.57
CA GLU A 89 0.29 -5.68 -15.14
C GLU A 89 0.39 -6.43 -13.81
N TYR A 90 -0.45 -6.08 -12.84
CA TYR A 90 -0.38 -6.61 -11.48
C TYR A 90 -1.43 -7.66 -11.16
N LEU A 91 -2.63 -7.59 -11.77
CA LEU A 91 -3.70 -8.56 -11.57
C LEU A 91 -3.47 -9.79 -12.44
N ALA A 92 -3.45 -10.97 -11.83
CA ALA A 92 -3.32 -12.21 -12.55
C ALA A 92 -4.62 -12.59 -13.27
N GLU A 93 -4.50 -13.22 -14.44
CA GLU A 93 -5.64 -13.85 -15.11
C GLU A 93 -6.13 -15.07 -14.28
N PRO A 94 -7.44 -15.31 -14.18
CA PRO A 94 -7.96 -16.45 -13.44
C PRO A 94 -7.35 -17.78 -13.87
N GLY A 95 -6.89 -18.57 -12.91
CA GLY A 95 -6.27 -19.88 -13.15
C GLY A 95 -4.77 -19.82 -13.51
N THR A 96 -4.18 -18.63 -13.46
CA THR A 96 -2.73 -18.44 -13.61
C THR A 96 -2.08 -18.08 -12.27
N ASN A 97 -0.76 -17.80 -12.26
CA ASN A 97 -0.02 -17.28 -11.09
C ASN A 97 -0.22 -18.14 -9.83
N GLU A 98 -0.27 -19.46 -9.99
CA GLU A 98 -0.47 -20.42 -8.89
C GLU A 98 -1.73 -20.14 -8.04
N CYS A 99 -2.77 -19.54 -8.66
CA CYS A 99 -4.01 -19.08 -8.02
C CYS A 99 -3.87 -17.86 -7.11
N PHE A 100 -2.74 -17.19 -7.07
CA PHE A 100 -2.61 -15.88 -6.42
C PHE A 100 -3.22 -14.76 -7.26
N ILE A 101 -3.72 -13.73 -6.59
CA ILE A 101 -4.42 -12.60 -7.22
C ILE A 101 -3.42 -11.60 -7.81
N LEU A 102 -2.40 -11.23 -7.02
CA LEU A 102 -1.40 -10.24 -7.42
C LEU A 102 -0.09 -10.87 -7.87
N LYS A 103 0.53 -10.23 -8.84
CA LYS A 103 1.87 -10.49 -9.36
C LYS A 103 2.86 -9.46 -8.82
N HIS A 104 4.15 -9.69 -9.02
CA HIS A 104 5.21 -8.69 -8.86
C HIS A 104 5.36 -8.14 -7.44
N SER A 105 5.46 -9.04 -6.46
CA SER A 105 5.82 -8.68 -5.09
C SER A 105 7.27 -9.05 -4.77
N VAL A 106 7.83 -8.36 -3.77
CA VAL A 106 9.20 -8.60 -3.29
C VAL A 106 9.20 -8.74 -1.78
N GLY A 107 9.59 -9.92 -1.28
CA GLY A 107 9.70 -10.19 0.16
C GLY A 107 11.11 -9.95 0.72
N ALA A 108 12.14 -10.55 0.09
CA ALA A 108 13.50 -10.55 0.62
C ALA A 108 14.57 -10.51 -0.48
N LEU A 109 14.66 -9.40 -1.22
CA LEU A 109 15.65 -9.25 -2.30
C LEU A 109 17.11 -9.44 -1.84
N PRO A 110 17.56 -8.93 -0.68
CA PRO A 110 18.93 -9.16 -0.21
C PRO A 110 19.27 -10.64 -0.04
N ASP A 111 18.30 -11.45 0.35
CA ASP A 111 18.45 -12.89 0.53
C ASP A 111 18.21 -13.68 -0.76
N LYS A 112 17.93 -13.00 -1.87
CA LYS A 112 17.55 -13.58 -3.17
C LYS A 112 16.37 -14.55 -3.05
N SER A 113 15.46 -14.26 -2.14
CA SER A 113 14.24 -15.01 -1.87
C SER A 113 13.02 -14.12 -2.09
N GLU A 114 11.93 -14.71 -2.57
CA GLU A 114 10.66 -13.99 -2.80
C GLU A 114 10.84 -12.73 -3.66
N VAL A 115 11.54 -12.85 -4.79
CA VAL A 115 11.82 -11.75 -5.71
C VAL A 115 10.95 -11.89 -6.94
N ASP A 116 10.13 -10.88 -7.20
CA ASP A 116 9.17 -10.83 -8.31
C ASP A 116 8.22 -12.04 -8.35
N VAL A 117 7.61 -12.32 -7.21
CA VAL A 117 6.74 -13.49 -6.98
C VAL A 117 5.39 -13.08 -6.40
N PRO A 118 4.36 -13.94 -6.50
CA PRO A 118 3.13 -13.74 -5.75
C PRO A 118 3.34 -13.98 -4.25
N LEU A 119 2.67 -13.20 -3.39
CA LEU A 119 2.75 -13.35 -1.95
C LEU A 119 1.35 -13.34 -1.32
N THR A 120 1.11 -14.25 -0.39
CA THR A 120 -0.20 -14.41 0.28
C THR A 120 -0.68 -13.12 0.95
N TYR A 121 0.21 -12.40 1.60
CA TYR A 121 -0.15 -11.15 2.27
C TYR A 121 -0.43 -9.99 1.28
N ALA A 122 0.12 -10.04 0.06
CA ALA A 122 -0.24 -9.10 -0.99
C ALA A 122 -1.74 -9.24 -1.34
N ASP A 123 -2.20 -10.46 -1.55
CA ASP A 123 -3.59 -10.77 -1.84
C ASP A 123 -4.51 -10.39 -0.67
N TYR A 124 -4.11 -10.73 0.56
CA TYR A 124 -4.87 -10.38 1.75
C TYR A 124 -5.12 -8.88 1.86
N TYR A 125 -4.05 -8.08 1.80
CA TYR A 125 -4.17 -6.63 1.94
C TYR A 125 -4.85 -5.96 0.74
N PHE A 126 -4.71 -6.52 -0.46
CA PHE A 126 -5.45 -6.05 -1.63
C PHE A 126 -6.96 -6.23 -1.44
N LEU A 127 -7.41 -7.40 -1.02
CA LEU A 127 -8.82 -7.67 -0.74
C LEU A 127 -9.34 -6.81 0.43
N GLU A 128 -8.55 -6.65 1.48
CA GLU A 128 -8.89 -5.78 2.61
C GLU A 128 -9.06 -4.32 2.16
N ALA A 129 -8.12 -3.81 1.35
CA ALA A 129 -8.19 -2.46 0.82
C ALA A 129 -9.42 -2.24 -0.08
N LEU A 130 -9.73 -3.20 -0.95
CA LEU A 130 -10.94 -3.16 -1.78
C LEU A 130 -12.22 -3.14 -0.93
N LEU A 131 -12.28 -3.96 0.11
CA LEU A 131 -13.42 -4.00 1.03
C LEU A 131 -13.57 -2.68 1.80
N ARG A 132 -12.47 -2.12 2.30
CA ARG A 132 -12.45 -0.81 2.97
C ARG A 132 -12.89 0.30 2.03
N TYR A 133 -12.39 0.32 0.79
CA TYR A 133 -12.77 1.30 -0.22
C TYR A 133 -14.25 1.22 -0.58
N LYS A 134 -14.77 0.01 -0.81
CA LYS A 134 -16.21 -0.22 -1.04
C LYS A 134 -17.09 0.32 0.09
N ASN A 135 -16.64 0.21 1.33
CA ASN A 135 -17.38 0.67 2.50
C ASN A 135 -17.33 2.19 2.71
N LEU A 136 -16.41 2.92 2.04
CA LEU A 136 -16.42 4.38 2.03
C LEU A 136 -17.55 4.97 1.17
N GLN A 137 -18.06 4.19 0.21
CA GLN A 137 -19.08 4.64 -0.75
C GLN A 137 -20.51 4.37 -0.28
N LYS A 138 -20.67 3.82 0.92
CA LYS A 138 -21.96 3.60 1.58
C LYS A 138 -22.29 4.70 2.57
#